data_a774d25058fdf7a146604efd13832529
#
_entry.id   a774d25058fdf7a146604efd13832529
#
_cell.length_a   1.000
_cell.length_b   1.000
_cell.length_c   1.000
_cell.angle_alpha   90.00
_cell.angle_beta   90.00
_cell.angle_gamma   90.00
#
_symmetry.space_group_name_H-M   'P 1'
#
loop_
_entity.id
_entity.type
_entity.pdbx_description
1 polymer ?
#
loop_
_entity_poly.entity_id
_entity_poly.type
_entity_poly.pdbx_seq_one_letter_code
_entity_poly.pdbx_strand_id
1 'polypeptide(L)'
;MMHSHVTILADRQMTARRITQQAADRTAAARLARGPLPQTAARLAARLREHFDPHTLPVQQVLALAEEAGEFTAAYRRWAGLARRSGTWHDVEAELADVVITAYVTAHVLGIDLDAAARAKAEVVFTRGWREPPPAA
;
A
#
# COMPACT_ATOMS: atom_id res chain seq x y z
N MET A 1 -17.35 -33.35 37.75
CA MET A 1 -16.15 -32.45 37.66
C MET A 1 -15.21 -32.74 36.47
N MET A 2 -15.45 -33.74 35.59
CA MET A 2 -14.55 -34.05 34.45
C MET A 2 -14.77 -33.20 33.19
N HIS A 3 -15.90 -32.50 33.03
CA HIS A 3 -16.20 -31.70 31.83
C HIS A 3 -15.36 -30.39 31.70
N SER A 4 -14.88 -29.84 32.79
CA SER A 4 -14.13 -28.56 32.78
C SER A 4 -12.71 -28.68 32.24
N HIS A 5 -12.03 -29.82 32.45
CA HIS A 5 -10.65 -30.03 32.02
C HIS A 5 -10.49 -30.24 30.50
N VAL A 6 -11.45 -30.95 29.90
CA VAL A 6 -11.48 -31.22 28.45
C VAL A 6 -11.70 -29.92 27.67
N THR A 7 -12.59 -29.06 28.15
CA THR A 7 -12.88 -27.75 27.51
C THR A 7 -11.67 -26.83 27.56
N ILE A 8 -10.94 -26.78 28.67
CA ILE A 8 -9.74 -25.94 28.83
C ILE A 8 -8.58 -26.43 27.91
N LEU A 9 -8.42 -27.74 27.77
CA LEU A 9 -7.41 -28.33 26.87
C LEU A 9 -7.72 -28.06 25.41
N ALA A 10 -8.98 -28.18 25.00
CA ALA A 10 -9.43 -27.89 23.65
C ALA A 10 -9.23 -26.40 23.29
N ASP A 11 -9.53 -25.50 24.21
CA ASP A 11 -9.35 -24.05 24.01
C ASP A 11 -7.87 -23.65 23.90
N ARG A 12 -7.00 -24.26 24.71
CA ARG A 12 -5.54 -24.08 24.61
C ARG A 12 -4.98 -24.61 23.27
N GLN A 13 -5.48 -25.74 22.79
CA GLN A 13 -5.07 -26.30 21.50
C GLN A 13 -5.55 -25.42 20.34
N MET A 14 -6.75 -24.88 20.39
CA MET A 14 -7.28 -23.93 19.40
C MET A 14 -6.47 -22.64 19.39
N THR A 15 -6.12 -22.11 20.55
CA THR A 15 -5.29 -20.91 20.68
C THR A 15 -3.89 -21.13 20.12
N ALA A 16 -3.25 -22.27 20.44
CA ALA A 16 -1.94 -22.63 19.91
C ALA A 16 -1.96 -22.78 18.38
N ARG A 17 -2.98 -23.40 17.81
CA ARG A 17 -3.16 -23.52 16.35
C ARG A 17 -3.31 -22.16 15.68
N ARG A 18 -4.11 -21.23 16.27
CA ARG A 18 -4.27 -19.86 15.76
C ARG A 18 -2.95 -19.09 15.76
N ILE A 19 -2.17 -19.18 16.83
CA ILE A 19 -0.86 -18.52 16.93
C ILE A 19 0.10 -19.07 15.86
N THR A 20 0.16 -20.39 15.68
CA THR A 20 1.01 -21.01 14.67
C THR A 20 0.59 -20.63 13.26
N GLN A 21 -0.72 -20.60 12.97
CA GLN A 21 -1.25 -20.17 11.68
C GLN A 21 -0.91 -18.70 11.41
N GLN A 22 -1.13 -17.80 12.38
CA GLN A 22 -0.77 -16.38 12.25
C GLN A 22 0.72 -16.16 12.01
N ALA A 23 1.58 -16.95 12.65
CA ALA A 23 3.03 -16.87 12.43
C ALA A 23 3.40 -17.34 11.00
N ALA A 24 2.79 -18.42 10.50
CA ALA A 24 2.95 -18.89 9.14
C ALA A 24 2.47 -17.84 8.10
N ASP A 25 1.31 -17.24 8.34
CA ASP A 25 0.74 -16.20 7.48
C ASP A 25 1.64 -14.96 7.43
N ARG A 26 2.18 -14.50 8.57
CA ARG A 26 3.16 -13.40 8.63
C ARG A 26 4.44 -13.72 7.85
N THR A 27 4.94 -14.94 7.95
CA THR A 27 6.14 -15.37 7.22
C THR A 27 5.88 -15.41 5.72
N ALA A 28 4.71 -15.88 5.29
CA ALA A 28 4.29 -15.86 3.89
C ALA A 28 4.11 -14.42 3.37
N ALA A 29 3.48 -13.54 4.15
CA ALA A 29 3.34 -12.13 3.82
C ALA A 29 4.71 -11.44 3.68
N ALA A 30 5.63 -11.67 4.62
CA ALA A 30 6.98 -11.13 4.55
C ALA A 30 7.76 -11.60 3.31
N ARG A 31 7.55 -12.84 2.86
CA ARG A 31 8.14 -13.34 1.59
C ARG A 31 7.57 -12.62 0.37
N LEU A 32 6.25 -12.38 0.34
CA LEU A 32 5.58 -11.70 -0.75
C LEU A 32 5.97 -10.22 -0.84
N ALA A 33 6.27 -9.59 0.29
CA ALA A 33 6.73 -8.21 0.36
C ALA A 33 8.21 -8.03 -0.03
N ARG A 34 8.99 -9.10 -0.14
CA ARG A 34 10.41 -9.02 -0.53
C ARG A 34 10.57 -8.80 -2.03
N GLY A 35 11.60 -8.01 -2.37
CA GLY A 35 11.99 -7.76 -3.75
C GLY A 35 11.67 -6.33 -4.20
N PRO A 36 11.99 -6.02 -5.46
CA PRO A 36 11.68 -4.71 -6.03
C PRO A 36 10.19 -4.39 -5.98
N LEU A 37 9.88 -3.13 -5.74
CA LEU A 37 8.51 -2.65 -5.57
C LEU A 37 7.58 -3.01 -6.75
N PRO A 38 8.00 -2.87 -8.02
CA PRO A 38 7.16 -3.28 -9.16
C PRO A 38 6.74 -4.76 -9.09
N GLN A 39 7.63 -5.66 -8.68
CA GLN A 39 7.32 -7.08 -8.55
C GLN A 39 6.38 -7.37 -7.37
N THR A 40 6.54 -6.64 -6.26
CA THR A 40 5.64 -6.74 -5.11
C THR A 40 4.25 -6.26 -5.48
N ALA A 41 4.14 -5.13 -6.18
CA ALA A 41 2.89 -4.60 -6.68
C ALA A 41 2.20 -5.54 -7.69
N ALA A 42 2.97 -6.20 -8.57
CA ALA A 42 2.44 -7.22 -9.47
C ALA A 42 1.77 -8.37 -8.72
N ARG A 43 2.38 -8.85 -7.62
CA ARG A 43 1.81 -9.89 -6.76
C ARG A 43 0.53 -9.42 -6.05
N LEU A 44 0.51 -8.16 -5.58
CA LEU A 44 -0.70 -7.56 -4.99
C LEU A 44 -1.81 -7.43 -6.02
N ALA A 45 -1.51 -6.90 -7.21
CA ALA A 45 -2.48 -6.78 -8.29
C ALA A 45 -3.07 -8.14 -8.72
N ALA A 46 -2.24 -9.20 -8.76
CA ALA A 46 -2.71 -10.55 -9.03
C ALA A 46 -3.72 -11.02 -7.97
N ARG A 47 -3.43 -10.81 -6.68
CA ARG A 47 -4.38 -11.15 -5.60
C ARG A 47 -5.66 -10.35 -5.67
N LEU A 48 -5.61 -9.07 -6.00
CA LEU A 48 -6.81 -8.27 -6.17
C LEU A 48 -7.71 -8.80 -7.30
N ARG A 49 -7.12 -9.25 -8.41
CA ARG A 49 -7.87 -9.88 -9.52
C ARG A 49 -8.56 -11.19 -9.12
N GLU A 50 -8.07 -11.89 -8.11
CA GLU A 50 -8.70 -13.11 -7.58
C GLU A 50 -9.96 -12.80 -6.73
N HIS A 51 -10.05 -11.58 -6.16
CA HIS A 51 -11.08 -11.22 -5.17
C HIS A 51 -12.09 -10.18 -5.67
N PHE A 52 -11.74 -9.42 -6.70
CA PHE A 52 -12.55 -8.32 -7.20
C PHE A 52 -12.98 -8.54 -8.65
N ASP A 53 -14.14 -8.00 -9.01
CA ASP A 53 -14.64 -8.01 -10.37
C ASP A 53 -13.67 -7.27 -11.32
N PRO A 54 -13.20 -7.91 -12.41
CA PRO A 54 -12.27 -7.31 -13.37
C PRO A 54 -12.78 -6.01 -14.00
N HIS A 55 -14.10 -5.83 -14.11
CA HIS A 55 -14.69 -4.62 -14.73
C HIS A 55 -14.67 -3.42 -13.78
N THR A 56 -14.75 -3.64 -12.48
CA THR A 56 -14.77 -2.57 -11.47
C THR A 56 -13.41 -2.30 -10.86
N LEU A 57 -12.51 -3.28 -10.86
CA LEU A 57 -11.19 -3.19 -10.24
C LEU A 57 -10.37 -1.98 -10.74
N PRO A 58 -10.31 -1.62 -12.04
CA PRO A 58 -9.57 -0.45 -12.49
C PRO A 58 -10.06 0.86 -11.85
N VAL A 59 -11.37 1.05 -11.80
CA VAL A 59 -11.97 2.25 -11.18
C VAL A 59 -11.68 2.27 -9.67
N GLN A 60 -11.84 1.14 -8.99
CA GLN A 60 -11.55 1.02 -7.56
C GLN A 60 -10.08 1.37 -7.25
N GLN A 61 -9.13 0.93 -8.08
CA GLN A 61 -7.71 1.25 -7.87
C GLN A 61 -7.38 2.72 -8.12
N VAL A 62 -8.01 3.35 -9.11
CA VAL A 62 -7.86 4.80 -9.33
C VAL A 62 -8.42 5.61 -8.15
N LEU A 63 -9.55 5.20 -7.58
CA LEU A 63 -10.13 5.84 -6.40
C LEU A 63 -9.27 5.61 -5.15
N ALA A 64 -8.77 4.38 -4.95
CA ALA A 64 -7.87 4.06 -3.86
C ALA A 64 -6.60 4.94 -3.89
N LEU A 65 -6.01 5.17 -5.06
CA LEU A 65 -4.85 6.05 -5.17
C LEU A 65 -5.16 7.48 -4.72
N ALA A 66 -6.35 7.99 -4.98
CA ALA A 66 -6.78 9.32 -4.52
C ALA A 66 -7.02 9.34 -3.00
N GLU A 67 -7.56 8.24 -2.44
CA GLU A 67 -7.76 8.05 -0.99
C GLU A 67 -6.42 8.07 -0.26
N GLU A 68 -5.44 7.24 -0.67
CA GLU A 68 -4.10 7.20 -0.07
C GLU A 68 -3.39 8.55 -0.11
N ALA A 69 -3.50 9.29 -1.22
CA ALA A 69 -2.95 10.64 -1.32
C ALA A 69 -3.61 11.61 -0.32
N GLY A 70 -4.90 11.45 -0.05
CA GLY A 70 -5.64 12.18 0.97
C GLY A 70 -5.18 11.82 2.39
N GLU A 71 -4.97 10.53 2.67
CA GLU A 71 -4.50 10.04 3.97
C GLU A 71 -3.08 10.51 4.26
N PHE A 72 -2.17 10.45 3.30
CA PHE A 72 -0.84 11.04 3.40
C PHE A 72 -0.89 12.54 3.73
N THR A 73 -1.72 13.30 3.03
CA THR A 73 -1.91 14.73 3.29
C THR A 73 -2.43 14.97 4.71
N ALA A 74 -3.38 14.15 5.17
CA ALA A 74 -3.93 14.25 6.52
C ALA A 74 -2.90 13.88 7.59
N ALA A 75 -2.07 12.84 7.38
CA ALA A 75 -0.98 12.45 8.28
C ALA A 75 0.05 13.57 8.40
N TYR A 76 0.49 14.15 7.27
CA TYR A 76 1.43 15.26 7.27
C TYR A 76 0.88 16.49 8.03
N ARG A 77 -0.39 16.84 7.82
CA ARG A 77 -1.03 17.95 8.55
C ARG A 77 -1.10 17.71 10.05
N ARG A 78 -1.36 16.46 10.47
CA ARG A 78 -1.36 16.09 11.89
C ARG A 78 0.03 16.23 12.50
N TRP A 79 1.05 15.73 11.83
CA TRP A 79 2.44 15.86 12.27
C TRP A 79 2.91 17.32 12.31
N ALA A 80 2.58 18.11 11.29
CA ALA A 80 2.97 19.52 11.17
C ALA A 80 2.19 20.47 12.10
N GLY A 81 1.28 19.96 12.95
CA GLY A 81 0.46 20.80 13.85
C GLY A 81 -0.64 21.59 13.15
N LEU A 82 -0.98 21.24 11.90
CA LEU A 82 -2.00 21.91 11.08
C LEU A 82 -3.40 21.24 11.18
N ALA A 83 -3.58 20.36 12.14
CA ALA A 83 -4.83 19.63 12.35
C ALA A 83 -5.22 19.64 13.84
N ARG A 84 -6.49 19.30 14.15
CA ARG A 84 -6.99 19.23 15.53
C ARG A 84 -6.37 18.11 16.36
N ARG A 85 -5.90 17.04 15.72
CA ARG A 85 -5.21 15.91 16.35
C ARG A 85 -3.74 15.95 15.94
N SER A 86 -2.86 15.57 16.85
CA SER A 86 -1.45 15.33 16.55
C SER A 86 -1.25 13.99 15.84
N GLY A 87 -0.14 13.86 15.13
CA GLY A 87 0.32 12.63 14.50
C GLY A 87 1.83 12.49 14.66
N THR A 88 2.36 11.35 14.26
CA THR A 88 3.79 11.05 14.32
C THR A 88 4.43 11.12 12.93
N TRP A 89 5.75 11.25 12.87
CA TRP A 89 6.47 11.13 11.60
C TRP A 89 6.32 9.73 10.99
N HIS A 90 6.24 8.70 11.83
CA HIS A 90 6.01 7.34 11.38
C HIS A 90 4.68 7.18 10.63
N ASP A 91 3.61 7.87 11.05
CA ASP A 91 2.34 7.88 10.31
C ASP A 91 2.53 8.50 8.91
N VAL A 92 3.33 9.57 8.80
CA VAL A 92 3.64 10.21 7.51
C VAL A 92 4.39 9.26 6.58
N GLU A 93 5.39 8.53 7.11
CA GLU A 93 6.15 7.54 6.35
C GLU A 93 5.27 6.38 5.86
N ALA A 94 4.37 5.89 6.71
CA ALA A 94 3.46 4.81 6.40
C ALA A 94 2.50 5.20 5.27
N GLU A 95 1.82 6.33 5.38
CA GLU A 95 0.87 6.80 4.37
C GLU A 95 1.56 7.13 3.03
N LEU A 96 2.78 7.65 3.05
CA LEU A 96 3.53 7.86 1.82
C LEU A 96 3.90 6.52 1.15
N ALA A 97 4.21 5.50 1.93
CA ALA A 97 4.45 4.16 1.41
C ALA A 97 3.19 3.56 0.76
N ASP A 98 2.00 3.79 1.35
CA ASP A 98 0.73 3.33 0.80
C ASP A 98 0.41 4.03 -0.54
N VAL A 99 0.65 5.34 -0.66
CA VAL A 99 0.55 6.06 -1.95
C VAL A 99 1.42 5.40 -3.02
N VAL A 100 2.68 5.10 -2.70
CA VAL A 100 3.64 4.52 -3.66
C VAL A 100 3.22 3.09 -4.05
N ILE A 101 2.85 2.26 -3.08
CA ILE A 101 2.40 0.88 -3.34
C ILE A 101 1.14 0.91 -4.21
N THR A 102 0.15 1.72 -3.85
CA THR A 102 -1.12 1.84 -4.58
C THR A 102 -0.91 2.38 -6.00
N ALA A 103 0.03 3.31 -6.21
CA ALA A 103 0.39 3.77 -7.54
C ALA A 103 0.93 2.63 -8.43
N TYR A 104 1.83 1.81 -7.94
CA TYR A 104 2.35 0.65 -8.67
C TYR A 104 1.28 -0.42 -8.91
N VAL A 105 0.42 -0.69 -7.93
CA VAL A 105 -0.69 -1.64 -8.08
C VAL A 105 -1.68 -1.14 -9.14
N THR A 106 -2.05 0.13 -9.09
CA THR A 106 -2.93 0.78 -10.07
C THR A 106 -2.32 0.68 -11.47
N ALA A 107 -1.04 0.99 -11.62
CA ALA A 107 -0.33 0.86 -12.90
C ALA A 107 -0.41 -0.57 -13.45
N HIS A 108 -0.18 -1.59 -12.60
CA HIS A 108 -0.32 -2.99 -12.99
C HIS A 108 -1.75 -3.36 -13.42
N VAL A 109 -2.75 -2.85 -12.73
CA VAL A 109 -4.16 -3.09 -13.07
C VAL A 109 -4.50 -2.45 -14.41
N LEU A 110 -3.97 -1.26 -14.69
CA LEU A 110 -4.20 -0.50 -15.92
C LEU A 110 -3.27 -0.89 -17.10
N GLY A 111 -2.28 -1.76 -16.87
CA GLY A 111 -1.31 -2.15 -17.89
C GLY A 111 -0.28 -1.06 -18.23
N ILE A 112 0.04 -0.19 -17.27
CA ILE A 112 1.00 0.90 -17.44
C ILE A 112 2.38 0.45 -16.91
N ASP A 113 3.43 0.63 -17.71
CA ASP A 113 4.82 0.58 -17.27
C ASP A 113 5.15 1.88 -16.52
N LEU A 114 4.93 1.86 -15.18
CA LEU A 114 5.09 3.06 -14.36
C LEU A 114 6.57 3.51 -14.28
N ASP A 115 7.50 2.57 -14.27
CA ASP A 115 8.93 2.90 -14.22
C ASP A 115 9.38 3.60 -15.51
N ALA A 116 8.94 3.13 -16.67
CA ALA A 116 9.23 3.78 -17.95
C ALA A 116 8.55 5.16 -18.04
N ALA A 117 7.28 5.25 -17.65
CA ALA A 117 6.54 6.50 -17.65
C ALA A 117 7.15 7.54 -16.70
N ALA A 118 7.56 7.12 -15.48
CA ALA A 118 8.20 8.00 -14.51
C ALA A 118 9.57 8.50 -15.00
N ARG A 119 10.38 7.63 -15.60
CA ARG A 119 11.67 8.00 -16.21
C ARG A 119 11.49 9.02 -17.33
N ALA A 120 10.60 8.76 -18.26
CA ALA A 120 10.31 9.69 -19.35
C ALA A 120 9.84 11.06 -18.83
N LYS A 121 9.01 11.06 -17.78
CA LYS A 121 8.57 12.29 -17.12
C LYS A 121 9.71 13.03 -16.43
N ALA A 122 10.62 12.32 -15.79
CA ALA A 122 11.80 12.89 -15.15
C ALA A 122 12.74 13.55 -16.19
N GLU A 123 12.96 12.92 -17.34
CA GLU A 123 13.74 13.50 -18.44
C GLU A 123 13.16 14.85 -18.88
N VAL A 124 11.84 14.94 -19.03
CA VAL A 124 11.17 16.22 -19.36
C VAL A 124 11.44 17.28 -18.30
N VAL A 125 11.35 16.92 -17.00
CA VAL A 125 11.61 17.83 -15.88
C VAL A 125 13.06 18.31 -15.89
N PHE A 126 14.03 17.42 -16.07
CA PHE A 126 15.47 17.77 -16.12
C PHE A 126 15.83 18.61 -17.34
N THR A 127 15.18 18.39 -18.48
CA THR A 127 15.41 19.16 -19.71
C THR A 127 14.78 20.56 -19.63
N ARG A 128 13.55 20.65 -19.15
CA ARG A 128 12.80 21.91 -19.07
C ARG A 128 13.19 22.76 -17.85
N GLY A 129 13.71 22.15 -16.78
CA GLY A 129 13.86 22.76 -15.47
C GLY A 129 12.54 22.86 -14.69
N TRP A 130 12.62 23.42 -13.47
CA TRP A 130 11.49 23.51 -12.54
C TRP A 130 10.50 24.62 -12.86
N ARG A 131 10.91 25.58 -13.67
CA ARG A 131 10.08 26.74 -14.06
C ARG A 131 10.17 26.94 -15.58
N GLU A 132 9.05 27.29 -16.17
CA GLU A 132 9.09 27.80 -17.55
C GLU A 132 9.92 29.11 -17.57
N PRO A 133 10.80 29.30 -18.57
CA PRO A 133 11.44 30.58 -18.73
C PRO A 133 10.37 31.67 -18.92
N PRO A 134 10.58 32.91 -18.42
CA PRO A 134 9.65 33.99 -18.69
C PRO A 134 9.48 34.16 -20.21
N PRO A 135 8.28 34.54 -20.68
CA PRO A 135 8.07 34.79 -22.08
C PRO A 135 9.10 35.80 -22.57
N ALA A 136 9.65 35.57 -23.76
CA ALA A 136 10.56 36.52 -24.38
C ALA A 136 9.87 37.88 -24.52
N ALA A 137 10.57 38.92 -24.05
CA ALA A 137 10.10 40.30 -24.13
C ALA A 137 10.05 40.78 -25.58
#